data_e8c68e82aa78fc867a3da65361fd5c93
#
_entry.id   e8c68e82aa78fc867a3da65361fd5c93
#
_cell.length_a   1.000
_cell.length_b   1.000
_cell.length_c   1.000
_cell.angle_alpha   90.00
_cell.angle_beta   90.00
_cell.angle_gamma   90.00
#
_symmetry.space_group_name_H-M   'P 1'
#
loop_
_entity.id
_entity.type
_entity.pdbx_description
1 polymer ?
#
loop_
_entity_poly.entity_id
_entity_poly.type
_entity_poly.pdbx_seq_one_letter_code
_entity_poly.pdbx_strand_id
1 'polypeptide(L)' 'YLEQLKAECHIHNGTQGVQLLARYIYNREEFVRFDSDVGEFRAVTELGRGIAEYWNSQKELLEQKRAAVDTL' A
#
# COMPACT_ATOMS: atom_id res chain seq x y z
N TYR A 1 0.22 -17.03 -13.25
CA TYR A 1 -0.91 -16.11 -13.27
C TYR A 1 -1.73 -16.24 -11.99
N LEU A 2 -1.82 -15.14 -11.25
CA LEU A 2 -2.49 -15.15 -9.95
C LEU A 2 -3.70 -14.25 -9.99
N GLU A 3 -4.84 -14.82 -10.33
CA GLU A 3 -6.09 -14.08 -10.32
C GLU A 3 -6.50 -13.63 -8.93
N GLN A 4 -6.05 -14.37 -7.93
CA GLN A 4 -6.43 -14.11 -6.55
C GLN A 4 -5.67 -12.95 -5.93
N LEU A 5 -4.52 -12.58 -6.49
CA LEU A 5 -3.71 -11.49 -5.95
C LEU A 5 -3.80 -10.27 -6.83
N LYS A 6 -4.31 -9.19 -6.29
CA LYS A 6 -4.49 -7.94 -7.02
C LYS A 6 -3.94 -6.77 -6.24
N ALA A 7 -3.51 -5.74 -6.96
CA ALA A 7 -3.13 -4.48 -6.34
C ALA A 7 -3.94 -3.38 -7.00
N GLU A 8 -4.54 -2.52 -6.18
CA GLU A 8 -5.30 -1.37 -6.66
C GLU A 8 -4.66 -0.11 -6.10
N CYS A 9 -4.45 0.87 -6.96
CA CYS A 9 -3.90 2.16 -6.54
C CYS A 9 -4.94 3.23 -6.78
N HIS A 10 -5.22 4.01 -5.74
CA HIS A 10 -6.16 5.11 -5.79
C HIS A 10 -5.43 6.40 -5.46
N ILE A 11 -5.67 7.42 -6.27
CA ILE A 11 -5.07 8.72 -6.06
C ILE A 11 -6.20 9.69 -5.74
N HIS A 12 -6.04 10.39 -4.62
CA HIS A 12 -7.04 11.32 -4.13
C HIS A 12 -6.41 12.69 -3.95
N ASN A 13 -7.05 13.72 -4.51
CA ASN A 13 -6.65 15.11 -4.30
C ASN A 13 -7.54 15.70 -3.21
N GLY A 14 -6.97 15.90 -2.04
CA GLY A 14 -7.68 16.51 -0.95
C GLY A 14 -7.20 17.93 -0.67
N THR A 15 -7.72 18.52 0.38
CA THR A 15 -7.34 19.88 0.77
C THR A 15 -5.89 19.96 1.24
N GLN A 16 -5.33 18.82 1.66
CA GLN A 16 -3.95 18.78 2.16
C GLN A 16 -2.98 18.24 1.12
N GLY A 17 -3.42 18.12 -0.13
CA GLY A 17 -2.57 17.66 -1.20
C GLY A 17 -2.99 16.28 -1.71
N VAL A 18 -2.04 15.62 -2.39
CA VAL A 18 -2.30 14.35 -3.06
C VAL A 18 -2.06 13.20 -2.09
N GLN A 19 -2.98 12.25 -2.08
CA GLN A 19 -2.86 11.03 -1.29
C GLN A 19 -2.82 9.83 -2.23
N LEU A 20 -1.90 8.92 -1.98
CA LEU A 20 -1.83 7.65 -2.68
C LEU A 20 -2.25 6.54 -1.71
N LEU A 21 -3.22 5.74 -2.13
CA LEU A 21 -3.64 4.58 -1.37
C LEU A 21 -3.49 3.36 -2.25
N ALA A 22 -2.57 2.47 -1.87
CA ALA A 22 -2.37 1.20 -2.56
C ALA A 22 -2.97 0.10 -1.71
N ARG A 23 -3.85 -0.68 -2.33
CA ARG A 23 -4.54 -1.77 -1.64
C ARG A 23 -4.11 -3.09 -2.26
N TYR A 24 -3.77 -4.06 -1.42
CA TYR A 24 -3.37 -5.39 -1.85
C TYR A 24 -4.43 -6.37 -1.43
N ILE A 25 -4.95 -7.10 -2.40
CA ILE A 25 -6.16 -7.90 -2.25
C ILE A 25 -5.86 -9.34 -2.65
N TYR A 26 -6.18 -10.28 -1.77
CA TYR A 26 -6.03 -11.70 -2.04
C TYR A 26 -7.38 -12.37 -1.83
N ASN A 27 -7.82 -13.11 -2.86
CA ASN A 27 -9.13 -13.79 -2.83
C ASN A 27 -10.25 -12.83 -2.46
N ARG A 28 -10.22 -11.63 -3.08
CA ARG A 28 -11.24 -10.60 -2.90
C ARG A 28 -11.25 -9.98 -1.49
N GLU A 29 -10.17 -10.19 -0.74
CA GLU A 29 -10.05 -9.64 0.59
C GLU A 29 -8.80 -8.78 0.67
N GLU A 30 -8.97 -7.53 1.01
CA GLU A 30 -7.83 -6.64 1.21
C GLU A 30 -7.08 -7.07 2.46
N PHE A 31 -5.78 -7.29 2.36
CA PHE A 31 -4.99 -7.77 3.49
C PHE A 31 -3.88 -6.81 3.91
N VAL A 32 -3.39 -5.96 3.00
CA VAL A 32 -2.37 -4.96 3.30
C VAL A 32 -2.69 -3.71 2.49
N ARG A 33 -2.37 -2.56 3.05
CA ARG A 33 -2.47 -1.31 2.30
C ARG A 33 -1.27 -0.42 2.60
N PHE A 34 -0.96 0.44 1.63
CA PHE A 34 0.01 1.51 1.83
C PHE A 34 -0.72 2.84 1.65
N ASP A 35 -0.66 3.67 2.68
CA ASP A 35 -1.26 4.99 2.66
C ASP A 35 -0.13 6.00 2.74
N SER A 36 -0.02 6.87 1.75
CA SER A 36 1.07 7.84 1.72
C SER A 36 1.04 8.80 2.90
N ASP A 37 -0.13 9.04 3.49
CA ASP A 37 -0.22 9.88 4.69
C ASP A 37 0.35 9.19 5.91
N VAL A 38 0.35 7.88 5.94
CA VAL A 38 0.96 7.09 7.01
C VAL A 38 2.44 6.85 6.73
N GLY A 39 2.77 6.58 5.47
CA GLY A 39 4.15 6.38 5.05
C GLY A 39 4.70 4.99 5.22
N GLU A 40 3.86 4.02 5.56
CA GLU A 40 4.29 2.63 5.68
C GLU A 40 3.12 1.69 5.39
N PHE A 41 3.44 0.42 5.15
CA PHE A 41 2.41 -0.59 4.94
C PHE A 41 1.72 -0.91 6.26
N ARG A 42 0.42 -1.13 6.18
CA ARG A 42 -0.39 -1.50 7.33
C ARG A 42 -1.21 -2.74 7.01
N ALA A 43 -1.28 -3.65 7.96
CA ALA A 43 -2.11 -4.83 7.81
C ALA A 43 -3.57 -4.46 7.96
N VAL A 44 -4.41 -4.99 7.07
CA VAL A 44 -5.85 -4.81 7.15
C VAL A 44 -6.48 -6.02 7.83
N THR A 45 -5.90 -7.21 7.57
CA THR A 45 -6.36 -8.46 8.19
C THR A 45 -5.17 -9.20 8.79
N GLU A 46 -5.45 -10.24 9.54
CA GLU A 46 -4.40 -11.09 10.12
C GLU A 46 -3.45 -11.62 9.06
N LEU A 47 -3.99 -11.97 7.89
CA LEU A 47 -3.17 -12.46 6.78
C LEU A 47 -2.07 -11.45 6.42
N GLY A 48 -2.37 -10.17 6.47
CA GLY A 48 -1.43 -9.15 6.06
C GLY A 48 -0.39 -8.76 7.09
N ARG A 49 -0.52 -9.23 8.32
CA ARG A 49 0.35 -8.76 9.41
C ARG A 49 1.84 -9.03 9.14
N GLY A 50 2.18 -10.27 8.87
CA GLY A 50 3.57 -10.63 8.59
C GLY A 50 4.07 -10.01 7.29
N ILE A 51 3.19 -9.92 6.30
CA ILE A 51 3.53 -9.34 5.01
C ILE A 51 3.84 -7.84 5.16
N ALA A 52 3.01 -7.12 5.91
CA ALA A 52 3.25 -5.69 6.14
C ALA A 52 4.57 -5.46 6.86
N GLU A 53 4.86 -6.27 7.87
CA GLU A 53 6.13 -6.16 8.58
C GLU A 53 7.32 -6.42 7.66
N TYR A 54 7.22 -7.46 6.83
CA TYR A 54 8.30 -7.78 5.91
C TYR A 54 8.51 -6.66 4.91
N TRP A 55 7.43 -6.15 4.32
CA TRP A 55 7.55 -5.07 3.35
C TRP A 55 8.08 -3.78 3.98
N ASN A 56 7.68 -3.50 5.22
CA ASN A 56 8.18 -2.31 5.91
C ASN A 56 9.67 -2.41 6.23
N SER A 57 10.22 -3.63 6.28
CA SER A 57 11.65 -3.81 6.50
C SER A 57 12.46 -3.54 5.24
N GLN A 58 11.82 -3.44 4.08
CA GLN A 58 12.47 -3.18 2.80
C GLN A 58 12.53 -1.68 2.58
N LYS A 59 13.63 -1.05 2.97
CA LYS A 59 13.76 0.41 2.90
C LYS A 59 13.59 0.95 1.50
N GLU A 60 14.15 0.24 0.51
CA GLU A 60 14.03 0.69 -0.88
C GLU A 60 12.58 0.68 -1.34
N LEU A 61 11.84 -0.35 -0.96
CA LEU A 61 10.42 -0.44 -1.31
C LEU A 61 9.63 0.71 -0.70
N LEU A 62 9.89 1.00 0.57
CA LEU A 62 9.22 2.12 1.25
C LEU A 62 9.55 3.44 0.58
N GLU A 63 10.82 3.64 0.24
CA GLU A 63 11.22 4.87 -0.42
C GLU A 63 10.56 5.04 -1.77
N GLN A 64 10.44 3.95 -2.53
CA GLN A 64 9.75 3.99 -3.81
C GLN A 64 8.28 4.34 -3.65
N LYS A 65 7.64 3.75 -2.65
CA LYS A 65 6.22 4.04 -2.43
C LYS A 65 5.99 5.45 -1.93
N ARG A 66 6.86 5.94 -1.06
CA ARG A 66 6.77 7.31 -0.57
C ARG A 66 7.02 8.31 -1.69
N ALA A 67 7.99 8.02 -2.56
CA ALA A 67 8.33 8.91 -3.66
C ALA A 67 7.27 8.91 -4.76
N ALA A 68 6.49 7.85 -4.87
CA ALA A 68 5.48 7.75 -5.92
C ALA A 68 4.47 8.89 -5.86
N VAL A 69 4.13 9.35 -4.67
CA VAL A 69 3.16 10.43 -4.51
C VAL A 69 3.71 11.75 -5.03
N ASP A 70 5.03 11.92 -5.02
CA ASP A 70 5.68 13.14 -5.49
C ASP A 70 5.73 13.24 -7.02
N THR A 71 5.53 12.12 -7.71
CA THR A 71 5.59 12.10 -9.18
C THR A 71 4.21 12.08 -9.82
N LEU A 72 3.17 12.16 -9.03
CA LEU A 72 1.79 12.13 -9.53
C LEU A 72 1.34 13.49 -10.08
#